data_b62d99bdd97d026bdb0a877beba81f3f
#
_entry.id   b62d99bdd97d026bdb0a877beba81f3f
#
_cell.length_a   1.000
_cell.length_b   1.000
_cell.length_c   1.000
_cell.angle_alpha   90.00
_cell.angle_beta   90.00
_cell.angle_gamma   90.00
#
_symmetry.space_group_name_H-M   'P 1'
#
loop_
_entity.id
_entity.type
_entity.pdbx_description
1 polymer ?
#
loop_
_entity_poly.entity_id
_entity_poly.type
_entity_poly.pdbx_seq_one_letter_code
_entity_poly.pdbx_strand_id
1 'polypeptide(L)'
;MEKKRIGIIFGGRSGEHDVSLLSAASVIRAIDKEKFDLFYIGITRQGKWLAVPQVFGRDIDGDHDITADIIENGSWEKVGEDFNPGDLKKYVDFALPVMHGPYCEDGRIQGLFEMLDIPYGGCGVLASAVAMDKAVSKELFESAGLPICAYELITADEAKHDNDKAVERVEENIGYPCFVKPANMGSSVGISKASDREQLKAAIELALKYDKR
;
A
#
# COMPACT_ATOMS: atom_id res chain seq x y z
N MET A 1 33.81 -3.50 -8.22
CA MET A 1 32.67 -2.85 -8.87
C MET A 1 32.08 -1.90 -7.86
N GLU A 2 31.68 -0.72 -8.28
CA GLU A 2 30.96 0.21 -7.41
C GLU A 2 29.62 -0.40 -6.98
N LYS A 3 29.28 -0.30 -5.70
CA LYS A 3 28.01 -0.82 -5.19
C LYS A 3 26.84 -0.05 -5.79
N LYS A 4 25.73 -0.74 -6.02
CA LYS A 4 24.48 -0.07 -6.42
C LYS A 4 23.81 0.54 -5.20
N ARG A 5 23.32 1.76 -5.34
CA ARG A 5 22.62 2.50 -4.29
C ARG A 5 21.12 2.14 -4.35
N ILE A 6 20.65 1.51 -3.29
CA ILE A 6 19.25 1.06 -3.17
C ILE A 6 18.52 1.98 -2.21
N GLY A 7 17.46 2.64 -2.68
CA GLY A 7 16.54 3.39 -1.81
C GLY A 7 15.51 2.47 -1.20
N ILE A 8 15.59 2.23 0.10
CA ILE A 8 14.55 1.52 0.87
C ILE A 8 13.49 2.56 1.26
N ILE A 9 12.30 2.45 0.70
CA ILE A 9 11.21 3.42 0.92
C ILE A 9 10.12 2.74 1.74
N PHE A 10 9.73 3.34 2.87
CA PHE A 10 8.83 2.72 3.83
C PHE A 10 7.86 3.72 4.48
N GLY A 11 6.90 3.21 5.27
CA GLY A 11 5.86 3.99 5.91
C GLY A 11 4.68 4.27 4.97
N GLY A 12 4.32 5.53 4.79
CA GLY A 12 3.26 5.96 3.88
C GLY A 12 1.93 6.31 4.56
N ARG A 13 0.99 6.81 3.77
CA ARG A 13 -0.30 7.35 4.23
C ARG A 13 -1.40 6.29 4.36
N SER A 14 -1.06 5.02 4.26
CA SER A 14 -2.03 3.93 4.37
C SER A 14 -2.30 3.53 5.82
N GLY A 15 -3.37 2.78 6.04
CA GLY A 15 -3.63 2.13 7.33
C GLY A 15 -2.61 1.05 7.69
N GLU A 16 -1.78 0.65 6.73
CA GLU A 16 -0.75 -0.38 6.87
C GLU A 16 0.66 0.21 7.14
N HIS A 17 0.72 1.46 7.56
CA HIS A 17 1.97 2.17 7.85
C HIS A 17 2.90 1.37 8.78
N ASP A 18 2.38 0.88 9.92
CA ASP A 18 3.20 0.16 10.89
C ASP A 18 3.68 -1.20 10.35
N VAL A 19 2.88 -1.86 9.53
CA VAL A 19 3.29 -3.09 8.84
C VAL A 19 4.47 -2.82 7.90
N SER A 20 4.47 -1.66 7.24
CA SER A 20 5.58 -1.23 6.40
C SER A 20 6.87 -1.03 7.20
N LEU A 21 6.81 -0.50 8.42
CA LEU A 21 8.00 -0.33 9.27
C LEU A 21 8.62 -1.68 9.62
N LEU A 22 7.79 -2.65 10.02
CA LEU A 22 8.23 -4.02 10.32
C LEU A 22 8.85 -4.71 9.10
N SER A 23 8.19 -4.57 7.95
CA SER A 23 8.68 -5.14 6.68
C SER A 23 10.01 -4.51 6.26
N ALA A 24 10.15 -3.18 6.36
CA ALA A 24 11.37 -2.48 6.02
C ALA A 24 12.53 -2.89 6.93
N ALA A 25 12.32 -2.97 8.24
CA ALA A 25 13.32 -3.45 9.18
C ALA A 25 13.80 -4.88 8.84
N SER A 26 12.87 -5.77 8.50
CA SER A 26 13.20 -7.13 8.08
C SER A 26 14.03 -7.17 6.80
N VAL A 27 13.68 -6.36 5.80
CA VAL A 27 14.44 -6.23 4.55
C VAL A 27 15.84 -5.67 4.81
N ILE A 28 15.96 -4.63 5.64
CA ILE A 28 17.24 -4.00 5.98
C ILE A 28 18.19 -4.96 6.68
N ARG A 29 17.66 -5.82 7.56
CA ARG A 29 18.45 -6.86 8.24
C ARG A 29 18.91 -7.97 7.27
N ALA A 30 18.09 -8.30 6.25
CA ALA A 30 18.34 -9.40 5.34
C ALA A 30 19.17 -9.03 4.10
N ILE A 31 19.15 -7.76 3.68
CA ILE A 31 19.80 -7.32 2.44
C ILE A 31 21.36 -7.39 2.54
N ASP A 32 21.98 -7.82 1.47
CA ASP A 32 23.46 -7.95 1.38
C ASP A 32 24.14 -6.57 1.25
N LYS A 33 24.58 -6.02 2.37
CA LYS A 33 25.26 -4.72 2.45
C LYS A 33 26.68 -4.72 1.88
N GLU A 34 27.24 -5.88 1.55
CA GLU A 34 28.50 -5.95 0.82
C GLU A 34 28.31 -5.64 -0.67
N LYS A 35 27.10 -5.92 -1.21
CA LYS A 35 26.75 -5.68 -2.62
C LYS A 35 26.07 -4.34 -2.86
N PHE A 36 25.35 -3.82 -1.86
CA PHE A 36 24.51 -2.65 -2.00
C PHE A 36 24.83 -1.58 -0.96
N ASP A 37 24.78 -0.32 -1.39
CA ASP A 37 24.71 0.84 -0.49
C ASP A 37 23.24 1.21 -0.29
N LEU A 38 22.81 1.36 0.95
CA LEU A 38 21.42 1.59 1.28
C LEU A 38 21.17 3.06 1.61
N PHE A 39 20.08 3.59 1.07
CA PHE A 39 19.56 4.90 1.39
C PHE A 39 18.13 4.74 1.93
N TYR A 40 17.84 5.26 3.11
CA TYR A 40 16.59 5.02 3.81
C TYR A 40 15.68 6.24 3.70
N ILE A 41 14.44 6.03 3.24
CA ILE A 41 13.45 7.09 3.05
C ILE A 41 12.15 6.66 3.73
N GLY A 42 11.80 7.37 4.79
CA GLY A 42 10.52 7.20 5.47
C GLY A 42 9.49 8.20 4.96
N ILE A 43 8.27 7.73 4.78
CA ILE A 43 7.11 8.57 4.47
C ILE A 43 6.18 8.53 5.69
N THR A 44 5.96 9.67 6.33
CA THR A 44 5.09 9.74 7.51
C THR A 44 3.62 9.48 7.16
N ARG A 45 2.77 9.28 8.16
CA ARG A 45 1.31 9.14 7.98
C ARG A 45 0.68 10.39 7.34
N GLN A 46 1.30 11.57 7.49
CA GLN A 46 0.86 12.81 6.86
C GLN A 46 1.38 12.98 5.43
N GLY A 47 2.29 12.08 4.99
CA GLY A 47 2.87 12.10 3.65
C GLY A 47 4.14 12.94 3.54
N LYS A 48 4.77 13.31 4.64
CA LYS A 48 6.07 13.97 4.66
C LYS A 48 7.16 12.95 4.37
N TRP A 49 8.08 13.28 3.48
CA TRP A 49 9.23 12.45 3.13
C TRP A 49 10.43 12.84 3.97
N LEU A 50 11.10 11.86 4.54
CA LEU A 50 12.27 12.06 5.38
C LEU A 50 13.40 11.11 4.94
N ALA A 51 14.61 11.65 4.76
CA ALA A 51 15.81 10.83 4.66
C ALA A 51 16.23 10.43 6.09
N VAL A 52 16.37 9.12 6.30
CA VAL A 52 16.74 8.58 7.61
C VAL A 52 18.25 8.26 7.58
N PRO A 53 19.05 8.83 8.50
CA PRO A 53 20.48 8.57 8.55
C PRO A 53 20.74 7.10 8.89
N GLN A 54 21.78 6.54 8.25
CA GLN A 54 22.26 5.21 8.59
C GLN A 54 23.01 5.26 9.93
N VAL A 55 22.59 4.43 10.86
CA VAL A 55 23.20 4.35 12.19
C VAL A 55 23.69 2.92 12.43
N PHE A 56 24.99 2.79 12.62
CA PHE A 56 25.59 1.52 13.02
C PHE A 56 25.91 1.53 14.52
N GLY A 57 25.68 0.40 15.17
CA GLY A 57 26.07 0.17 16.55
C GLY A 57 26.72 -1.21 16.68
N ARG A 58 27.47 -1.39 17.77
CA ARG A 58 27.96 -2.70 18.19
C ARG A 58 27.27 -3.04 19.48
N ASP A 59 26.65 -4.20 19.54
CA ASP A 59 26.14 -4.81 20.76
C ASP A 59 27.03 -6.01 21.18
N ILE A 60 26.59 -6.72 22.23
CA ILE A 60 27.29 -7.86 22.80
C ILE A 60 27.42 -9.02 21.80
N ASP A 61 26.54 -9.09 20.82
CA ASP A 61 26.40 -10.20 19.85
C ASP A 61 27.05 -9.88 18.48
N GLY A 62 27.56 -8.67 18.26
CA GLY A 62 28.21 -8.27 17.02
C GLY A 62 27.72 -6.95 16.40
N ASP A 63 27.80 -6.82 15.07
CA ASP A 63 27.32 -5.65 14.36
C ASP A 63 25.78 -5.67 14.28
N HIS A 64 25.16 -4.73 14.99
CA HIS A 64 23.72 -4.56 15.04
C HIS A 64 23.27 -3.39 14.16
N ASP A 65 22.23 -3.61 13.34
CA ASP A 65 21.69 -2.55 12.50
C ASP A 65 20.68 -1.69 13.26
N ILE A 66 21.21 -0.70 13.98
CA ILE A 66 20.39 0.24 14.74
C ILE A 66 19.39 0.97 13.83
N THR A 67 19.71 1.16 12.52
CA THR A 67 18.78 1.78 11.58
C THR A 67 17.50 0.97 11.43
N ALA A 68 17.61 -0.37 11.33
CA ALA A 68 16.44 -1.24 11.30
C ALA A 68 15.57 -1.09 12.55
N ASP A 69 16.19 -1.00 13.73
CA ASP A 69 15.45 -0.88 14.99
C ASP A 69 14.75 0.47 15.16
N ILE A 70 15.41 1.59 14.79
CA ILE A 70 14.75 2.91 14.87
C ILE A 70 13.62 3.04 13.85
N ILE A 71 13.68 2.32 12.73
CA ILE A 71 12.57 2.25 11.77
C ILE A 71 11.43 1.44 12.37
N GLU A 72 11.72 0.22 12.85
CA GLU A 72 10.73 -0.70 13.41
C GLU A 72 9.94 -0.10 14.58
N ASN A 73 10.62 0.61 15.49
CA ASN A 73 10.00 1.23 16.66
C ASN A 73 9.41 2.64 16.41
N GLY A 74 9.48 3.15 15.18
CA GLY A 74 8.95 4.45 14.79
C GLY A 74 9.80 5.66 15.21
N SER A 75 10.98 5.46 15.79
CA SER A 75 11.84 6.58 16.23
C SER A 75 12.53 7.31 15.06
N TRP A 76 12.49 6.75 13.86
CA TRP A 76 13.07 7.31 12.65
C TRP A 76 12.52 8.71 12.30
N GLU A 77 11.27 9.01 12.65
CA GLU A 77 10.68 10.33 12.40
C GLU A 77 11.38 11.46 13.18
N LYS A 78 12.02 11.14 14.31
CA LYS A 78 12.72 12.12 15.15
C LYS A 78 14.11 12.47 14.64
N VAL A 79 14.72 11.55 13.88
CA VAL A 79 16.09 11.68 13.37
C VAL A 79 16.14 11.91 11.87
N GLY A 80 15.01 11.73 11.19
CA GLY A 80 14.90 11.94 9.74
C GLY A 80 14.92 13.42 9.36
N GLU A 81 15.59 13.74 8.27
CA GLU A 81 15.66 15.07 7.70
C GLU A 81 14.70 15.21 6.52
N ASP A 82 14.17 16.42 6.32
CA ASP A 82 13.25 16.70 5.20
C ASP A 82 13.87 16.32 3.86
N PHE A 83 13.13 15.53 3.09
CA PHE A 83 13.59 15.02 1.81
C PHE A 83 12.62 15.40 0.69
N ASN A 84 13.15 15.94 -0.40
CA ASN A 84 12.38 16.19 -1.60
C ASN A 84 12.37 14.93 -2.50
N PRO A 85 11.23 14.26 -2.73
CA PRO A 85 11.19 13.07 -3.59
C PRO A 85 11.69 13.32 -5.01
N GLY A 86 11.63 14.55 -5.53
CA GLY A 86 12.19 14.93 -6.82
C GLY A 86 13.72 14.80 -6.91
N ASP A 87 14.38 14.73 -5.76
CA ASP A 87 15.84 14.56 -5.71
C ASP A 87 16.28 13.09 -5.61
N LEU A 88 15.33 12.15 -5.54
CA LEU A 88 15.61 10.74 -5.28
C LEU A 88 16.69 10.14 -6.21
N LYS A 89 16.64 10.46 -7.52
CA LYS A 89 17.60 9.97 -8.51
C LYS A 89 19.06 10.38 -8.23
N LYS A 90 19.29 11.43 -7.46
CA LYS A 90 20.64 11.85 -7.07
C LYS A 90 21.28 10.89 -6.06
N TYR A 91 20.45 10.19 -5.27
CA TYR A 91 20.88 9.37 -4.14
C TYR A 91 20.79 7.88 -4.41
N VAL A 92 19.91 7.43 -5.32
CA VAL A 92 19.66 6.02 -5.56
C VAL A 92 19.73 5.65 -7.04
N ASP A 93 20.16 4.43 -7.32
CA ASP A 93 20.16 3.83 -8.65
C ASP A 93 18.93 2.93 -8.85
N PHE A 94 18.29 2.53 -7.75
CA PHE A 94 17.13 1.65 -7.73
C PHE A 94 16.26 1.94 -6.49
N ALA A 95 14.94 2.01 -6.65
CA ALA A 95 14.00 2.18 -5.56
C ALA A 95 13.36 0.83 -5.17
N LEU A 96 13.40 0.51 -3.89
CA LEU A 96 12.70 -0.65 -3.32
C LEU A 96 11.61 -0.15 -2.36
N PRO A 97 10.35 -0.01 -2.83
CA PRO A 97 9.25 0.35 -1.98
C PRO A 97 8.84 -0.84 -1.10
N VAL A 98 9.03 -0.70 0.21
CA VAL A 98 8.61 -1.67 1.23
C VAL A 98 7.42 -1.07 1.97
N MET A 99 6.39 -0.73 1.21
CA MET A 99 5.17 -0.10 1.66
C MET A 99 3.97 -0.97 1.30
N HIS A 100 2.83 -0.75 1.96
CA HIS A 100 1.62 -1.54 1.77
C HIS A 100 0.39 -0.67 1.57
N GLY A 101 -0.61 -1.19 0.85
CA GLY A 101 -1.90 -0.57 0.62
C GLY A 101 -1.87 0.67 -0.31
N PRO A 102 -2.84 1.57 -0.15
CA PRO A 102 -2.93 2.79 -0.96
C PRO A 102 -1.65 3.63 -0.94
N TYR A 103 -1.37 4.30 -2.04
CA TYR A 103 -0.16 5.06 -2.35
C TYR A 103 1.09 4.21 -2.65
N CYS A 104 1.09 2.91 -2.35
CA CYS A 104 2.19 2.01 -2.69
C CYS A 104 1.79 0.95 -3.74
N GLU A 105 0.67 0.25 -3.51
CA GLU A 105 0.26 -0.88 -4.35
C GLU A 105 -0.70 -0.49 -5.48
N ASP A 106 -1.03 0.79 -5.59
CA ASP A 106 -2.04 1.35 -6.49
C ASP A 106 -1.49 2.13 -7.70
N GLY A 107 -0.20 2.02 -7.97
CA GLY A 107 0.46 2.67 -9.11
C GLY A 107 0.98 4.08 -8.86
N ARG A 108 0.64 4.72 -7.73
CA ARG A 108 1.04 6.12 -7.46
C ARG A 108 2.53 6.28 -7.22
N ILE A 109 3.12 5.45 -6.38
CA ILE A 109 4.57 5.49 -6.12
C ILE A 109 5.36 5.03 -7.35
N GLN A 110 4.85 4.03 -8.08
CA GLN A 110 5.42 3.56 -9.33
C GLN A 110 5.45 4.69 -10.38
N GLY A 111 4.36 5.43 -10.51
CA GLY A 111 4.29 6.59 -11.40
C GLY A 111 5.29 7.68 -11.05
N LEU A 112 5.54 7.91 -9.76
CA LEU A 112 6.60 8.83 -9.33
C LEU A 112 7.98 8.33 -9.78
N PHE A 113 8.30 7.05 -9.60
CA PHE A 113 9.59 6.49 -10.01
C PHE A 113 9.77 6.54 -11.53
N GLU A 114 8.73 6.25 -12.31
CA GLU A 114 8.77 6.36 -13.77
C GLU A 114 9.02 7.80 -14.23
N MET A 115 8.33 8.78 -13.62
CA MET A 115 8.55 10.21 -13.94
C MET A 115 9.95 10.70 -13.58
N LEU A 116 10.59 10.09 -12.57
CA LEU A 116 11.97 10.39 -12.17
C LEU A 116 13.00 9.53 -12.90
N ASP A 117 12.56 8.63 -13.79
CA ASP A 117 13.42 7.68 -14.51
C ASP A 117 14.30 6.86 -13.53
N ILE A 118 13.66 6.28 -12.50
CA ILE A 118 14.29 5.45 -11.48
C ILE A 118 13.75 4.03 -11.62
N PRO A 119 14.59 3.02 -11.88
CA PRO A 119 14.17 1.62 -11.79
C PRO A 119 13.71 1.26 -10.38
N TYR A 120 12.69 0.40 -10.28
CA TYR A 120 12.12 0.01 -8.98
C TYR A 120 11.72 -1.45 -8.92
N GLY A 121 11.59 -1.96 -7.70
CA GLY A 121 11.10 -3.31 -7.44
C GLY A 121 9.57 -3.34 -7.34
N GLY A 122 8.94 -4.25 -8.08
CA GLY A 122 7.49 -4.47 -8.06
C GLY A 122 6.84 -4.41 -9.43
N CYS A 123 5.50 -4.42 -9.42
CA CYS A 123 4.70 -4.29 -10.64
C CYS A 123 4.71 -2.85 -11.17
N GLY A 124 4.52 -2.68 -12.48
CA GLY A 124 4.40 -1.36 -13.10
C GLY A 124 3.08 -0.66 -12.75
N VAL A 125 2.97 0.62 -13.16
CA VAL A 125 1.82 1.51 -12.84
C VAL A 125 0.48 0.86 -13.16
N LEU A 126 0.30 0.38 -14.40
CA LEU A 126 -0.97 -0.19 -14.83
C LEU A 126 -1.35 -1.44 -14.03
N ALA A 127 -0.42 -2.37 -13.87
CA ALA A 127 -0.67 -3.61 -13.14
C ALA A 127 -1.02 -3.34 -11.67
N SER A 128 -0.29 -2.44 -11.01
CA SER A 128 -0.56 -2.02 -9.64
C SER A 128 -1.94 -1.38 -9.48
N ALA A 129 -2.29 -0.43 -10.37
CA ALA A 129 -3.57 0.26 -10.31
C ALA A 129 -4.75 -0.70 -10.53
N VAL A 130 -4.64 -1.57 -11.52
CA VAL A 130 -5.66 -2.59 -11.83
C VAL A 130 -5.81 -3.59 -10.70
N ALA A 131 -4.70 -4.14 -10.19
CA ALA A 131 -4.74 -5.17 -9.15
C ALA A 131 -5.29 -4.64 -7.82
N MET A 132 -5.11 -3.36 -7.54
CA MET A 132 -5.64 -2.73 -6.33
C MET A 132 -7.17 -2.57 -6.38
N ASP A 133 -7.73 -2.29 -7.56
CA ASP A 133 -9.16 -2.10 -7.75
C ASP A 133 -9.89 -3.43 -7.96
N LYS A 134 -10.66 -3.86 -6.95
CA LYS A 134 -11.35 -5.15 -6.95
C LYS A 134 -12.37 -5.30 -8.07
N ALA A 135 -13.03 -4.21 -8.47
CA ALA A 135 -14.01 -4.26 -9.54
C ALA A 135 -13.32 -4.44 -10.90
N VAL A 136 -12.33 -3.59 -11.20
CA VAL A 136 -11.56 -3.66 -12.45
C VAL A 136 -10.81 -5.00 -12.56
N SER A 137 -10.19 -5.47 -11.47
CA SER A 137 -9.54 -6.80 -11.45
C SER A 137 -10.51 -7.91 -11.81
N LYS A 138 -11.73 -7.89 -11.26
CA LYS A 138 -12.75 -8.92 -11.55
C LYS A 138 -13.21 -8.87 -13.00
N GLU A 139 -13.45 -7.69 -13.56
CA GLU A 139 -13.81 -7.54 -14.98
C GLU A 139 -12.73 -8.14 -15.90
N LEU A 140 -11.45 -7.91 -15.59
CA LEU A 140 -10.34 -8.49 -16.35
C LEU A 140 -10.22 -10.00 -16.17
N PHE A 141 -10.42 -10.50 -14.96
CA PHE A 141 -10.40 -11.96 -14.69
C PHE A 141 -11.55 -12.66 -15.44
N GLU A 142 -12.74 -12.09 -15.44
CA GLU A 142 -13.88 -12.61 -16.19
C GLU A 142 -13.61 -12.60 -17.69
N SER A 143 -13.09 -11.49 -18.23
CA SER A 143 -12.69 -11.37 -19.64
C SER A 143 -11.61 -12.37 -20.04
N ALA A 144 -10.75 -12.76 -19.09
CA ALA A 144 -9.73 -13.79 -19.28
C ALA A 144 -10.25 -15.24 -19.09
N GLY A 145 -11.54 -15.41 -18.82
CA GLY A 145 -12.16 -16.71 -18.57
C GLY A 145 -11.83 -17.34 -17.22
N LEU A 146 -11.35 -16.55 -16.25
CA LEU A 146 -11.08 -17.03 -14.91
C LEU A 146 -12.38 -17.06 -14.08
N PRO A 147 -12.62 -18.09 -13.26
CA PRO A 147 -13.79 -18.16 -12.42
C PRO A 147 -13.72 -17.10 -11.30
N ILE A 148 -14.77 -16.28 -11.20
CA ILE A 148 -14.92 -15.27 -10.15
C ILE A 148 -16.22 -15.46 -9.40
N CYS A 149 -16.28 -15.01 -8.16
CA CYS A 149 -17.56 -14.92 -7.44
C CYS A 149 -18.39 -13.78 -8.02
N ALA A 150 -19.71 -13.96 -8.05
CA ALA A 150 -20.66 -12.90 -8.40
C ALA A 150 -20.37 -11.64 -7.54
N TYR A 151 -20.56 -10.48 -8.10
CA TYR A 151 -20.36 -9.22 -7.42
C TYR A 151 -21.24 -8.12 -8.01
N GLU A 152 -21.52 -7.12 -7.20
CA GLU A 152 -22.15 -5.88 -7.60
C GLU A 152 -21.24 -4.70 -7.21
N LEU A 153 -21.08 -3.76 -8.13
CA LEU A 153 -20.37 -2.52 -7.85
C LEU A 153 -21.38 -1.45 -7.45
N ILE A 154 -21.14 -0.85 -6.28
CA ILE A 154 -21.93 0.27 -5.75
C ILE A 154 -21.01 1.46 -5.60
N THR A 155 -21.39 2.59 -6.21
CA THR A 155 -20.66 3.85 -6.08
C THR A 155 -21.23 4.71 -4.96
N ALA A 156 -20.40 5.60 -4.41
CA ALA A 156 -20.85 6.57 -3.40
C ALA A 156 -21.99 7.48 -3.92
N ASP A 157 -21.98 7.79 -5.19
CA ASP A 157 -23.01 8.61 -5.82
C ASP A 157 -24.34 7.84 -5.90
N GLU A 158 -24.32 6.59 -6.33
CA GLU A 158 -25.47 5.71 -6.37
C GLU A 158 -26.07 5.49 -4.98
N ALA A 159 -25.24 5.13 -4.00
CA ALA A 159 -25.70 4.91 -2.61
C ALA A 159 -26.31 6.17 -2.00
N LYS A 160 -25.85 7.34 -2.37
CA LYS A 160 -26.39 8.62 -1.91
C LYS A 160 -27.75 8.95 -2.53
N HIS A 161 -27.96 8.61 -3.81
CA HIS A 161 -29.16 9.00 -4.55
C HIS A 161 -30.26 7.94 -4.46
N ASP A 162 -29.92 6.65 -4.46
CA ASP A 162 -30.87 5.54 -4.44
C ASP A 162 -30.26 4.26 -3.81
N ASN A 163 -30.01 4.31 -2.51
CA ASN A 163 -29.42 3.18 -1.80
C ASN A 163 -30.32 1.94 -1.81
N ASP A 164 -31.65 2.14 -1.80
CA ASP A 164 -32.60 1.02 -1.82
C ASP A 164 -32.51 0.22 -3.11
N LYS A 165 -32.38 0.88 -4.25
CA LYS A 165 -32.19 0.24 -5.56
C LYS A 165 -30.85 -0.50 -5.65
N ALA A 166 -29.79 0.06 -5.10
CA ALA A 166 -28.49 -0.62 -5.02
C ALA A 166 -28.60 -1.90 -4.19
N VAL A 167 -29.29 -1.83 -3.05
CA VAL A 167 -29.53 -2.98 -2.17
C VAL A 167 -30.38 -4.05 -2.87
N GLU A 168 -31.47 -3.67 -3.54
CA GLU A 168 -32.32 -4.59 -4.31
C GLU A 168 -31.52 -5.36 -5.37
N ARG A 169 -30.64 -4.69 -6.10
CA ARG A 169 -29.77 -5.32 -7.10
C ARG A 169 -28.81 -6.35 -6.47
N VAL A 170 -28.28 -6.08 -5.28
CA VAL A 170 -27.45 -7.05 -4.54
C VAL A 170 -28.30 -8.24 -4.10
N GLU A 171 -29.53 -8.03 -3.60
CA GLU A 171 -30.44 -9.08 -3.18
C GLU A 171 -30.83 -10.01 -4.35
N GLU A 172 -31.08 -9.43 -5.52
CA GLU A 172 -31.45 -10.17 -6.73
C GLU A 172 -30.30 -10.99 -7.31
N ASN A 173 -29.08 -10.42 -7.37
CA ASN A 173 -27.96 -11.01 -8.08
C ASN A 173 -27.02 -11.82 -7.20
N ILE A 174 -26.96 -11.56 -5.90
CA ILE A 174 -26.01 -12.20 -4.97
C ILE A 174 -26.75 -12.91 -3.83
N GLY A 175 -27.70 -12.21 -3.16
CA GLY A 175 -28.40 -12.68 -1.97
C GLY A 175 -27.55 -12.64 -0.70
N TYR A 176 -28.00 -13.34 0.32
CA TYR A 176 -27.35 -13.40 1.64
C TYR A 176 -26.84 -14.80 2.00
N PRO A 177 -25.75 -14.92 2.78
CA PRO A 177 -24.90 -13.83 3.24
C PRO A 177 -23.96 -13.31 2.15
N CYS A 178 -23.69 -12.01 2.15
CA CYS A 178 -22.71 -11.39 1.25
C CYS A 178 -21.65 -10.59 2.03
N PHE A 179 -20.58 -10.21 1.33
CA PHE A 179 -19.50 -9.36 1.88
C PHE A 179 -19.43 -8.05 1.10
N VAL A 180 -19.47 -6.94 1.82
CA VAL A 180 -19.21 -5.61 1.27
C VAL A 180 -17.74 -5.24 1.52
N LYS A 181 -17.08 -4.73 0.49
CA LYS A 181 -15.64 -4.40 0.52
C LYS A 181 -15.41 -3.09 -0.23
N PRO A 182 -14.61 -2.16 0.31
CA PRO A 182 -14.11 -1.03 -0.48
C PRO A 182 -13.30 -1.53 -1.68
N ALA A 183 -13.45 -0.91 -2.85
CA ALA A 183 -12.79 -1.40 -4.08
C ALA A 183 -11.27 -1.27 -3.99
N ASN A 184 -10.74 -0.16 -3.46
CA ASN A 184 -9.31 0.18 -3.45
C ASN A 184 -8.68 0.14 -2.04
N MET A 185 -9.05 -0.82 -1.20
CA MET A 185 -8.46 -0.98 0.13
C MET A 185 -7.91 -2.39 0.32
N GLY A 186 -6.81 -2.50 1.07
CA GLY A 186 -6.18 -3.76 1.48
C GLY A 186 -6.56 -4.16 2.91
N SER A 187 -5.92 -5.23 3.42
CA SER A 187 -5.90 -5.68 4.82
C SER A 187 -7.25 -5.73 5.53
N SER A 188 -8.31 -6.05 4.79
CA SER A 188 -9.69 -6.14 5.30
C SER A 188 -10.26 -4.85 5.89
N VAL A 189 -9.64 -3.70 5.64
CA VAL A 189 -10.15 -2.40 6.09
C VAL A 189 -11.48 -2.10 5.41
N GLY A 190 -12.51 -1.80 6.22
CA GLY A 190 -13.86 -1.49 5.73
C GLY A 190 -14.66 -2.69 5.18
N ILE A 191 -14.16 -3.92 5.35
CA ILE A 191 -14.88 -5.13 4.95
C ILE A 191 -15.86 -5.53 6.05
N SER A 192 -17.09 -5.86 5.65
CA SER A 192 -18.10 -6.43 6.54
C SER A 192 -18.97 -7.47 5.85
N LYS A 193 -19.46 -8.44 6.64
CA LYS A 193 -20.45 -9.43 6.24
C LYS A 193 -21.84 -8.89 6.50
N ALA A 194 -22.75 -9.08 5.56
CA ALA A 194 -24.15 -8.77 5.69
C ALA A 194 -24.99 -10.07 5.54
N SER A 195 -25.92 -10.29 6.46
CA SER A 195 -26.81 -11.45 6.50
C SER A 195 -28.27 -11.09 6.23
N ASP A 196 -28.58 -9.80 6.14
CA ASP A 196 -29.89 -9.23 5.87
C ASP A 196 -29.76 -7.82 5.27
N ARG A 197 -30.90 -7.22 4.90
CA ARG A 197 -31.00 -5.91 4.26
C ARG A 197 -30.43 -4.77 5.12
N GLU A 198 -30.69 -4.78 6.42
CA GLU A 198 -30.25 -3.72 7.32
C GLU A 198 -28.71 -3.77 7.51
N GLN A 199 -28.15 -4.97 7.67
CA GLN A 199 -26.73 -5.16 7.73
C GLN A 199 -26.04 -4.79 6.41
N LEU A 200 -26.68 -5.05 5.25
CA LEU A 200 -26.14 -4.67 3.95
C LEU A 200 -26.05 -3.14 3.82
N LYS A 201 -27.09 -2.41 4.19
CA LYS A 201 -27.07 -0.94 4.21
C LYS A 201 -25.96 -0.39 5.09
N ALA A 202 -25.84 -0.89 6.32
CA ALA A 202 -24.78 -0.48 7.24
C ALA A 202 -23.37 -0.82 6.71
N ALA A 203 -23.23 -1.97 6.05
CA ALA A 203 -21.96 -2.40 5.43
C ALA A 203 -21.55 -1.51 4.27
N ILE A 204 -22.49 -1.09 3.42
CA ILE A 204 -22.26 -0.13 2.33
C ILE A 204 -21.81 1.22 2.91
N GLU A 205 -22.52 1.74 3.90
CA GLU A 205 -22.14 3.00 4.56
C GLU A 205 -20.73 2.94 5.18
N LEU A 206 -20.38 1.80 5.77
CA LEU A 206 -19.05 1.59 6.34
C LEU A 206 -17.98 1.59 5.25
N ALA A 207 -18.16 0.82 4.18
CA ALA A 207 -17.20 0.71 3.09
C ALA A 207 -16.94 2.08 2.41
N LEU A 208 -18.00 2.86 2.21
CA LEU A 208 -17.94 4.19 1.60
C LEU A 208 -17.23 5.26 2.44
N LYS A 209 -16.93 4.99 3.73
CA LYS A 209 -16.03 5.86 4.52
C LYS A 209 -14.56 5.74 4.09
N TYR A 210 -14.21 4.64 3.45
CA TYR A 210 -12.82 4.31 3.07
C TYR A 210 -12.56 4.47 1.56
N ASP A 211 -13.59 4.24 0.74
CA ASP A 211 -13.48 4.38 -0.71
C ASP A 211 -14.83 4.85 -1.31
N LYS A 212 -14.77 5.39 -2.51
CA LYS A 212 -15.97 5.88 -3.23
C LYS A 212 -16.72 4.76 -3.98
N ARG A 213 -16.19 3.59 -3.94
CA ARG A 213 -16.74 2.41 -4.62
C ARG A 213 -16.63 1.18 -3.75
#